data_261819df14d0c5bd3c12c1be6ee5e08e
#
_entry.id   261819df14d0c5bd3c12c1be6ee5e08e
#
_cell.length_a   1.000
_cell.length_b   1.000
_cell.length_c   1.000
_cell.angle_alpha   90.00
_cell.angle_beta   90.00
_cell.angle_gamma   90.00
#
_symmetry.space_group_name_H-M   'P 1'
#
loop_
_entity.id
_entity.type
_entity.pdbx_description
1 polymer ?
#
loop_
_entity_poly.entity_id
_entity_poly.type
_entity_poly.pdbx_seq_one_letter_code
_entity_poly.pdbx_strand_id
1 'polypeptide(L)'
;MPRPSSHKSAKSTKRPNRVAPPQLQFPANSPAALPTASAQIDALTGDPDFMTSLARGLAVIQAFSQKKRQLTISQVSNKTGFSRAAVRRCLYTLAKLGFAGSDDNRHFFLQPRVLALGHSYISSMPLATAAHPILERFSRVMHESCSVATLDGLDIVYVARANVTRIMAIDLGVGSRLPAFCTSMGRVLLANLPPDELESCLARIPFTRYTNRTIVTADKLRPVLRTVLRNGYAIVDQELELGLRSMAVPILSPSGQIVAAVNVGAHAQRVSSQEMLNNFLPQLRAAAQELCMLLR
;
A
#
# COMPACT_ATOMS: atom_id res chain seq x y z
N MET A 1 -80.03 8.48 0.82
CA MET A 1 -78.99 9.39 0.34
C MET A 1 -77.59 8.78 0.68
N PRO A 2 -76.83 8.30 -0.30
CA PRO A 2 -75.49 7.76 -0.08
C PRO A 2 -74.41 8.85 -0.27
N ARG A 3 -73.37 8.81 0.57
CA ARG A 3 -72.24 9.73 0.47
C ARG A 3 -71.23 9.25 -0.62
N PRO A 4 -70.55 10.14 -1.34
CA PRO A 4 -69.59 9.77 -2.36
C PRO A 4 -68.23 9.45 -1.72
N SER A 5 -67.65 8.32 -2.14
CA SER A 5 -66.30 7.88 -1.85
C SER A 5 -65.30 8.62 -2.75
N SER A 6 -64.35 9.35 -2.15
CA SER A 6 -63.26 9.97 -2.86
C SER A 6 -62.01 9.07 -2.83
N HIS A 7 -61.73 8.36 -3.91
CA HIS A 7 -60.46 7.72 -4.18
C HIS A 7 -59.40 8.78 -4.52
N LYS A 8 -58.44 9.03 -3.60
CA LYS A 8 -57.22 9.75 -3.91
C LYS A 8 -56.17 8.74 -4.39
N SER A 9 -55.89 8.80 -5.69
CA SER A 9 -54.78 8.09 -6.33
C SER A 9 -53.46 8.65 -5.84
N ALA A 10 -52.66 7.83 -5.14
CA ALA A 10 -51.31 8.15 -4.74
C ALA A 10 -50.37 8.02 -5.94
N LYS A 11 -49.82 9.12 -6.42
CA LYS A 11 -48.76 9.14 -7.44
C LYS A 11 -47.47 8.57 -6.81
N SER A 12 -47.08 7.39 -7.27
CA SER A 12 -45.76 6.77 -6.99
C SER A 12 -44.66 7.61 -7.65
N THR A 13 -43.91 8.35 -6.86
CA THR A 13 -42.68 9.01 -7.30
C THR A 13 -41.56 7.96 -7.36
N LYS A 14 -41.21 7.53 -8.57
CA LYS A 14 -40.04 6.72 -8.84
C LYS A 14 -38.79 7.46 -8.34
N ARG A 15 -38.09 6.89 -7.33
CA ARG A 15 -36.77 7.36 -6.89
C ARG A 15 -35.78 7.18 -8.05
N PRO A 16 -34.90 8.16 -8.32
CA PRO A 16 -33.91 8.01 -9.37
C PRO A 16 -32.94 6.86 -9.01
N ASN A 17 -32.65 6.02 -10.00
CA ASN A 17 -31.71 4.92 -9.93
C ASN A 17 -30.34 5.47 -9.48
N ARG A 18 -29.90 5.12 -8.26
CA ARG A 18 -28.52 5.37 -7.82
C ARG A 18 -27.61 4.45 -8.64
N VAL A 19 -26.90 5.03 -9.60
CA VAL A 19 -25.78 4.38 -10.27
C VAL A 19 -24.73 4.08 -9.19
N ALA A 20 -24.47 2.81 -8.96
CA ALA A 20 -23.41 2.39 -8.06
C ALA A 20 -22.05 2.94 -8.57
N PRO A 21 -21.19 3.46 -7.70
CA PRO A 21 -19.88 3.93 -8.13
C PRO A 21 -19.06 2.77 -8.73
N PRO A 22 -18.21 3.04 -9.75
CA PRO A 22 -17.41 2.02 -10.39
C PRO A 22 -16.50 1.36 -9.34
N GLN A 23 -16.66 0.03 -9.19
CA GLN A 23 -15.79 -0.76 -8.34
C GLN A 23 -14.40 -0.80 -8.98
N LEU A 24 -13.38 -0.39 -8.23
CA LEU A 24 -11.98 -0.52 -8.59
C LEU A 24 -11.66 -2.00 -8.87
N GLN A 25 -11.57 -2.35 -10.13
CA GLN A 25 -11.07 -3.65 -10.57
C GLN A 25 -9.58 -3.47 -10.88
N PHE A 26 -8.71 -4.00 -10.02
CA PHE A 26 -7.33 -4.23 -10.42
C PHE A 26 -7.35 -5.15 -11.64
N PRO A 27 -6.65 -4.82 -12.74
CA PRO A 27 -6.67 -5.64 -13.94
C PRO A 27 -6.20 -7.06 -13.60
N ALA A 28 -7.03 -8.05 -13.97
CA ALA A 28 -6.75 -9.47 -13.79
C ALA A 28 -5.61 -10.00 -14.68
N ASN A 29 -5.01 -9.16 -15.51
CA ASN A 29 -3.90 -9.50 -16.37
C ASN A 29 -2.59 -9.01 -15.77
N SER A 30 -1.99 -9.82 -14.87
CA SER A 30 -0.58 -9.73 -14.53
C SER A 30 0.24 -10.34 -15.67
N PRO A 31 1.08 -9.58 -16.38
CA PRO A 31 2.19 -10.16 -17.12
C PRO A 31 3.25 -10.61 -16.10
N ALA A 32 3.73 -11.85 -16.24
CA ALA A 32 4.69 -12.52 -15.37
C ALA A 32 4.32 -12.45 -13.89
N ALA A 33 3.57 -13.46 -13.44
CA ALA A 33 3.25 -13.61 -12.01
C ALA A 33 4.54 -13.55 -11.20
N LEU A 34 4.58 -12.68 -10.18
CA LEU A 34 5.64 -12.71 -9.17
C LEU A 34 5.80 -14.17 -8.69
N PRO A 35 7.02 -14.66 -8.49
CA PRO A 35 7.24 -16.02 -8.02
C PRO A 35 6.42 -16.26 -6.76
N THR A 36 5.72 -17.39 -6.71
CA THR A 36 4.94 -17.77 -5.52
C THR A 36 5.85 -17.84 -4.30
N ALA A 37 5.27 -17.72 -3.11
CA ALA A 37 6.04 -17.87 -1.87
C ALA A 37 6.80 -19.22 -1.83
N SER A 38 6.23 -20.28 -2.41
CA SER A 38 6.92 -21.56 -2.58
C SER A 38 8.18 -21.43 -3.42
N ALA A 39 8.09 -20.81 -4.59
CA ALA A 39 9.25 -20.65 -5.49
C ALA A 39 10.36 -19.79 -4.86
N GLN A 40 9.99 -18.76 -4.08
CA GLN A 40 10.96 -17.92 -3.36
C GLN A 40 11.68 -18.71 -2.25
N ILE A 41 10.96 -19.55 -1.52
CA ILE A 41 11.51 -20.40 -0.46
C ILE A 41 12.35 -21.52 -1.06
N ASP A 42 11.91 -22.12 -2.17
CA ASP A 42 12.62 -23.20 -2.86
C ASP A 42 13.98 -22.73 -3.41
N ALA A 43 14.09 -21.44 -3.77
CA ALA A 43 15.37 -20.82 -4.18
C ALA A 43 16.41 -20.75 -3.04
N LEU A 44 15.98 -20.86 -1.78
CA LEU A 44 16.83 -20.89 -0.60
C LEU A 44 17.06 -22.33 -0.08
N THR A 45 16.61 -23.34 -0.83
CA THR A 45 16.79 -24.75 -0.48
C THR A 45 18.26 -25.11 -0.58
N GLY A 46 18.83 -25.65 0.51
CA GLY A 46 20.26 -25.99 0.59
C GLY A 46 21.05 -25.13 1.58
N ASP A 47 20.47 -24.01 2.03
CA ASP A 47 21.02 -23.25 3.15
C ASP A 47 20.68 -23.99 4.47
N PRO A 48 21.67 -24.50 5.22
CA PRO A 48 21.45 -25.27 6.44
C PRO A 48 20.83 -24.42 7.57
N ASP A 49 21.03 -23.10 7.55
CA ASP A 49 20.49 -22.19 8.55
C ASP A 49 19.07 -21.71 8.22
N PHE A 50 18.58 -22.02 7.02
CA PHE A 50 17.25 -21.56 6.57
C PHE A 50 16.11 -22.45 7.08
N MET A 51 15.32 -21.94 8.02
CA MET A 51 14.16 -22.65 8.57
C MET A 51 12.95 -22.57 7.63
N THR A 52 12.85 -23.50 6.68
CA THR A 52 11.73 -23.59 5.71
C THR A 52 10.34 -23.57 6.39
N SER A 53 10.20 -24.20 7.56
CA SER A 53 8.93 -24.25 8.31
C SER A 53 8.51 -22.87 8.83
N LEU A 54 9.44 -22.06 9.31
CA LEU A 54 9.21 -20.67 9.72
C LEU A 54 8.81 -19.81 8.51
N ALA A 55 9.57 -19.90 7.41
CA ALA A 55 9.28 -19.16 6.18
C ALA A 55 7.89 -19.46 5.65
N ARG A 56 7.46 -20.74 5.62
CA ARG A 56 6.10 -21.14 5.23
C ARG A 56 5.03 -20.60 6.17
N GLY A 57 5.27 -20.56 7.47
CA GLY A 57 4.35 -20.00 8.46
C GLY A 57 4.11 -18.50 8.22
N LEU A 58 5.18 -17.73 7.99
CA LEU A 58 5.11 -16.30 7.67
C LEU A 58 4.37 -16.05 6.34
N ALA A 59 4.67 -16.81 5.29
CA ALA A 59 4.00 -16.72 4.01
C ALA A 59 2.49 -17.04 4.10
N VAL A 60 2.08 -17.98 4.97
CA VAL A 60 0.67 -18.28 5.24
C VAL A 60 -0.03 -17.10 5.90
N ILE A 61 0.61 -16.39 6.85
CA ILE A 61 0.05 -15.15 7.44
C ILE A 61 -0.15 -14.09 6.35
N GLN A 62 0.81 -13.89 5.47
CA GLN A 62 0.76 -12.91 4.39
C GLN A 62 -0.27 -13.23 3.29
N ALA A 63 -0.74 -14.47 3.20
CA ALA A 63 -1.78 -14.87 2.24
C ALA A 63 -3.15 -14.22 2.52
N PHE A 64 -3.41 -13.82 3.76
CA PHE A 64 -4.64 -13.12 4.15
C PHE A 64 -4.60 -11.65 3.70
N SER A 65 -5.76 -11.08 3.36
CA SER A 65 -5.87 -9.69 2.92
C SER A 65 -7.25 -9.12 3.25
N GLN A 66 -7.41 -7.81 3.18
CA GLN A 66 -8.69 -7.12 3.43
C GLN A 66 -9.85 -7.67 2.58
N LYS A 67 -9.58 -7.97 1.28
CA LYS A 67 -10.60 -8.51 0.37
C LYS A 67 -10.99 -9.95 0.69
N LYS A 68 -10.15 -10.71 1.40
CA LYS A 68 -10.38 -12.10 1.79
C LYS A 68 -9.91 -12.30 3.22
N ARG A 69 -10.77 -11.91 4.17
CA ARG A 69 -10.52 -12.03 5.60
C ARG A 69 -10.52 -13.50 6.05
N GLN A 70 -11.29 -14.36 5.39
CA GLN A 70 -11.36 -15.79 5.65
C GLN A 70 -10.88 -16.56 4.43
N LEU A 71 -10.06 -17.58 4.64
CA LEU A 71 -9.51 -18.44 3.59
C LEU A 71 -9.59 -19.91 3.98
N THR A 72 -9.89 -20.76 2.98
CA THR A 72 -9.76 -22.22 3.12
C THR A 72 -8.31 -22.66 2.88
N ILE A 73 -7.96 -23.88 3.34
CA ILE A 73 -6.64 -24.50 3.07
C ILE A 73 -6.32 -24.47 1.57
N SER A 74 -7.31 -24.79 0.72
CA SER A 74 -7.12 -24.80 -0.74
C SER A 74 -6.83 -23.41 -1.30
N GLN A 75 -7.49 -22.37 -0.78
CA GLN A 75 -7.27 -21.00 -1.21
C GLN A 75 -5.88 -20.49 -0.78
N VAL A 76 -5.43 -20.82 0.43
CA VAL A 76 -4.07 -20.48 0.89
C VAL A 76 -3.04 -21.27 0.06
N SER A 77 -3.27 -22.57 -0.21
CA SER A 77 -2.42 -23.39 -1.06
C SER A 77 -2.23 -22.76 -2.44
N ASN A 78 -3.32 -22.34 -3.09
CA ASN A 78 -3.27 -21.69 -4.41
C ASN A 78 -2.52 -20.35 -4.39
N LYS A 79 -2.64 -19.57 -3.30
CA LYS A 79 -1.96 -18.27 -3.18
C LYS A 79 -0.46 -18.41 -2.93
N THR A 80 -0.07 -19.37 -2.10
CA THR A 80 1.32 -19.54 -1.65
C THR A 80 2.13 -20.51 -2.53
N GLY A 81 1.46 -21.39 -3.28
CA GLY A 81 2.08 -22.50 -4.02
C GLY A 81 2.43 -23.71 -3.15
N PHE A 82 2.14 -23.67 -1.84
CA PHE A 82 2.43 -24.80 -0.95
C PHE A 82 1.40 -25.94 -1.09
N SER A 83 1.82 -27.17 -0.78
CA SER A 83 0.91 -28.30 -0.69
C SER A 83 -0.16 -28.05 0.41
N ARG A 84 -1.37 -28.59 0.21
CA ARG A 84 -2.46 -28.49 1.21
C ARG A 84 -2.04 -29.04 2.57
N ALA A 85 -1.21 -30.08 2.61
CA ALA A 85 -0.68 -30.66 3.84
C ALA A 85 0.23 -29.66 4.59
N ALA A 86 1.14 -28.99 3.87
CA ALA A 86 1.99 -27.95 4.46
C ALA A 86 1.17 -26.77 5.00
N VAL A 87 0.21 -26.27 4.22
CA VAL A 87 -0.71 -25.19 4.65
C VAL A 87 -1.49 -25.59 5.89
N ARG A 88 -2.04 -26.82 5.92
CA ARG A 88 -2.77 -27.33 7.09
C ARG A 88 -1.90 -27.32 8.35
N ARG A 89 -0.65 -27.77 8.25
CA ARG A 89 0.29 -27.78 9.39
C ARG A 89 0.61 -26.34 9.87
N CYS A 90 0.85 -25.42 8.94
CA CYS A 90 1.06 -24.02 9.28
C CYS A 90 -0.16 -23.40 9.98
N LEU A 91 -1.36 -23.55 9.41
CA LEU A 91 -2.59 -23.03 10.00
C LEU A 91 -2.89 -23.65 11.36
N TYR A 92 -2.67 -24.94 11.54
CA TYR A 92 -2.79 -25.60 12.83
C TYR A 92 -1.84 -25.00 13.88
N THR A 93 -0.56 -24.83 13.53
CA THR A 93 0.43 -24.23 14.41
C THR A 93 0.06 -22.78 14.76
N LEU A 94 -0.33 -21.98 13.76
CA LEU A 94 -0.77 -20.59 13.96
C LEU A 94 -2.01 -20.52 14.87
N ALA A 95 -2.95 -21.44 14.72
CA ALA A 95 -4.14 -21.52 15.59
C ALA A 95 -3.77 -21.89 17.03
N LYS A 96 -2.87 -22.87 17.23
CA LYS A 96 -2.38 -23.23 18.57
C LYS A 96 -1.63 -22.10 19.26
N LEU A 97 -0.91 -21.27 18.49
CA LEU A 97 -0.22 -20.09 18.98
C LEU A 97 -1.14 -18.86 19.13
N GLY A 98 -2.41 -18.93 18.73
CA GLY A 98 -3.38 -17.84 18.79
C GLY A 98 -3.22 -16.77 17.73
N PHE A 99 -2.47 -17.01 16.64
CA PHE A 99 -2.34 -16.10 15.50
C PHE A 99 -3.43 -16.29 14.45
N ALA A 100 -4.05 -17.48 14.39
CA ALA A 100 -5.17 -17.78 13.52
C ALA A 100 -6.33 -18.39 14.30
N GLY A 101 -7.54 -18.29 13.76
CA GLY A 101 -8.74 -18.94 14.25
C GLY A 101 -9.49 -19.62 13.11
N SER A 102 -10.46 -20.49 13.47
CA SER A 102 -11.40 -21.10 12.54
C SER A 102 -12.71 -21.35 13.27
N ASP A 103 -13.84 -20.99 12.66
CA ASP A 103 -15.17 -21.17 13.26
C ASP A 103 -15.74 -22.58 12.92
N ASP A 104 -15.34 -23.13 11.78
CA ASP A 104 -15.90 -24.39 11.21
C ASP A 104 -14.83 -25.40 10.80
N ASN A 105 -13.58 -25.24 11.21
CA ASN A 105 -12.40 -26.00 10.78
C ASN A 105 -12.15 -26.01 9.27
N ARG A 106 -12.87 -25.19 8.50
CA ARG A 106 -12.72 -25.04 7.04
C ARG A 106 -12.25 -23.65 6.64
N HIS A 107 -12.78 -22.62 7.29
CA HIS A 107 -12.44 -21.23 7.05
C HIS A 107 -11.56 -20.72 8.17
N PHE A 108 -10.38 -20.24 7.81
CA PHE A 108 -9.38 -19.70 8.72
C PHE A 108 -9.32 -18.20 8.57
N PHE A 109 -9.05 -17.48 9.69
CA PHE A 109 -8.86 -16.03 9.74
C PHE A 109 -7.75 -15.69 10.71
N LEU A 110 -7.14 -14.50 10.54
CA LEU A 110 -6.09 -14.03 11.45
C LEU A 110 -6.72 -13.50 12.74
N GLN A 111 -6.08 -13.81 13.86
CA GLN A 111 -6.43 -13.29 15.17
C GLN A 111 -5.68 -11.98 15.47
N PRO A 112 -6.20 -11.11 16.38
CA PRO A 112 -5.55 -9.83 16.73
C PRO A 112 -4.09 -9.97 17.19
N ARG A 113 -3.68 -11.14 17.67
CA ARG A 113 -2.31 -11.43 18.11
C ARG A 113 -1.27 -11.21 17.00
N VAL A 114 -1.67 -11.30 15.71
CA VAL A 114 -0.78 -10.98 14.56
C VAL A 114 -0.28 -9.54 14.63
N LEU A 115 -1.04 -8.61 15.20
CA LEU A 115 -0.64 -7.20 15.33
C LEU A 115 0.62 -7.04 16.19
N ALA A 116 0.89 -7.96 17.13
CA ALA A 116 2.09 -7.91 17.96
C ALA A 116 3.39 -8.00 17.11
N LEU A 117 3.36 -8.71 15.97
CA LEU A 117 4.50 -8.81 15.06
C LEU A 117 4.83 -7.46 14.42
N GLY A 118 3.81 -6.72 13.97
CA GLY A 118 3.97 -5.39 13.41
C GLY A 118 4.22 -4.31 14.47
N HIS A 119 3.63 -4.47 15.65
CA HIS A 119 3.78 -3.52 16.75
C HIS A 119 5.24 -3.36 17.18
N SER A 120 5.98 -4.46 17.27
CA SER A 120 7.41 -4.42 17.63
C SER A 120 8.23 -3.56 16.65
N TYR A 121 7.92 -3.61 15.35
CA TYR A 121 8.55 -2.76 14.35
C TYR A 121 8.13 -1.30 14.50
N ILE A 122 6.81 -1.04 14.55
CA ILE A 122 6.26 0.32 14.63
C ILE A 122 6.72 1.03 15.90
N SER A 123 6.71 0.35 17.07
CA SER A 123 7.12 0.92 18.35
C SER A 123 8.63 1.19 18.44
N SER A 124 9.45 0.44 17.69
CA SER A 124 10.90 0.68 17.59
C SER A 124 11.27 1.79 16.59
N MET A 125 10.30 2.30 15.82
CA MET A 125 10.51 3.35 14.84
C MET A 125 9.94 4.69 15.35
N PRO A 126 10.78 5.60 15.89
CA PRO A 126 10.31 6.90 16.40
C PRO A 126 9.51 7.69 15.37
N LEU A 127 9.91 7.60 14.10
CA LEU A 127 9.23 8.25 12.98
C LEU A 127 7.76 7.81 12.84
N ALA A 128 7.46 6.51 12.95
CA ALA A 128 6.10 6.01 12.78
C ALA A 128 5.16 6.53 13.89
N THR A 129 5.66 6.59 15.14
CA THR A 129 4.89 7.08 16.29
C THR A 129 4.70 8.59 16.23
N ALA A 130 5.76 9.34 15.86
CA ALA A 130 5.75 10.80 15.84
C ALA A 130 5.05 11.39 14.60
N ALA A 131 4.96 10.63 13.49
CA ALA A 131 4.43 11.12 12.24
C ALA A 131 2.93 11.45 12.28
N HIS A 132 2.14 10.72 13.07
CA HIS A 132 0.68 10.83 13.01
C HIS A 132 0.14 12.24 13.28
N PRO A 133 0.48 12.93 14.39
CA PRO A 133 -0.01 14.29 14.65
C PRO A 133 0.44 15.30 13.60
N ILE A 134 1.65 15.13 13.07
CA ILE A 134 2.18 15.99 12.00
C ILE A 134 1.36 15.77 10.73
N LEU A 135 1.18 14.53 10.30
CA LEU A 135 0.40 14.19 9.12
C LEU A 135 -1.06 14.66 9.22
N GLU A 136 -1.70 14.54 10.39
CA GLU A 136 -3.06 15.04 10.60
C GLU A 136 -3.16 16.54 10.40
N ARG A 137 -2.20 17.32 10.93
CA ARG A 137 -2.16 18.77 10.75
C ARG A 137 -2.00 19.12 9.27
N PHE A 138 -1.06 18.52 8.56
CA PHE A 138 -0.83 18.76 7.14
C PHE A 138 -2.00 18.30 6.28
N SER A 139 -2.58 17.15 6.59
CA SER A 139 -3.76 16.63 5.90
C SER A 139 -4.95 17.60 6.02
N ARG A 140 -5.15 18.21 7.19
CA ARG A 140 -6.20 19.22 7.40
C ARG A 140 -5.95 20.50 6.57
N VAL A 141 -4.69 20.96 6.52
CA VAL A 141 -4.33 22.18 5.74
C VAL A 141 -4.49 21.95 4.24
N MET A 142 -4.02 20.79 3.74
CA MET A 142 -4.07 20.47 2.30
C MET A 142 -5.42 19.90 1.87
N HIS A 143 -6.29 19.51 2.80
CA HIS A 143 -7.54 18.79 2.54
C HIS A 143 -7.35 17.50 1.75
N GLU A 144 -6.17 16.87 1.88
CA GLU A 144 -5.78 15.64 1.18
C GLU A 144 -5.11 14.65 2.13
N SER A 145 -5.17 13.35 1.78
CA SER A 145 -4.52 12.31 2.59
C SER A 145 -3.00 12.38 2.46
N CYS A 146 -2.33 12.31 3.61
CA CYS A 146 -0.86 12.32 3.72
C CYS A 146 -0.37 11.00 4.33
N SER A 147 0.81 10.56 3.91
CA SER A 147 1.37 9.30 4.40
C SER A 147 2.90 9.36 4.46
N VAL A 148 3.47 8.51 5.30
CA VAL A 148 4.91 8.22 5.34
C VAL A 148 5.11 6.76 4.98
N ALA A 149 6.10 6.47 4.14
CA ALA A 149 6.49 5.11 3.78
C ALA A 149 8.01 4.95 3.73
N THR A 150 8.45 3.72 3.94
CA THR A 150 9.82 3.26 3.77
C THR A 150 9.93 2.32 2.58
N LEU A 151 11.13 2.12 2.05
CA LEU A 151 11.39 1.13 1.01
C LEU A 151 11.62 -0.24 1.66
N ASP A 152 10.99 -1.27 1.09
CA ASP A 152 11.21 -2.67 1.46
C ASP A 152 11.24 -3.53 0.19
N GLY A 153 12.44 -3.86 -0.24
CA GLY A 153 12.70 -4.52 -1.51
C GLY A 153 12.30 -3.64 -2.70
N LEU A 154 11.30 -4.06 -3.46
CA LEU A 154 10.80 -3.34 -4.65
C LEU A 154 9.51 -2.55 -4.37
N ASP A 155 9.03 -2.58 -3.13
CA ASP A 155 7.80 -1.93 -2.69
C ASP A 155 8.08 -0.84 -1.67
N ILE A 156 7.14 0.08 -1.53
CA ILE A 156 7.02 0.93 -0.36
C ILE A 156 6.08 0.31 0.66
N VAL A 157 6.38 0.49 1.95
CA VAL A 157 5.51 0.09 3.07
C VAL A 157 5.08 1.33 3.83
N TYR A 158 3.78 1.50 3.98
CA TYR A 158 3.20 2.61 4.73
C TYR A 158 3.44 2.41 6.23
N VAL A 159 4.12 3.36 6.88
CA VAL A 159 4.42 3.32 8.31
C VAL A 159 3.59 4.31 9.12
N ALA A 160 3.07 5.36 8.49
CA ALA A 160 2.11 6.29 9.09
C ALA A 160 1.18 6.87 8.00
N ARG A 161 -0.06 7.20 8.38
CA ARG A 161 -1.04 7.78 7.46
C ARG A 161 -2.08 8.61 8.19
N ALA A 162 -2.42 9.77 7.64
CA ALA A 162 -3.58 10.58 7.97
C ALA A 162 -4.54 10.61 6.79
N ASN A 163 -5.78 10.20 7.01
CA ASN A 163 -6.81 10.14 5.98
C ASN A 163 -7.74 11.35 6.07
N VAL A 164 -8.06 11.95 4.93
CA VAL A 164 -9.26 12.79 4.82
C VAL A 164 -10.43 11.86 4.50
N THR A 165 -11.50 11.97 5.30
CA THR A 165 -12.73 11.20 5.09
C THR A 165 -13.39 11.65 3.78
N ARG A 166 -13.12 10.97 2.67
CA ARG A 166 -13.75 11.17 1.36
C ARG A 166 -14.21 9.84 0.80
N ILE A 167 -15.29 9.89 -0.01
CA ILE A 167 -16.03 8.74 -0.55
C ILE A 167 -15.15 7.85 -1.49
N MET A 168 -13.97 8.33 -1.92
CA MET A 168 -13.06 7.63 -2.85
C MET A 168 -11.65 7.48 -2.26
N ALA A 169 -11.52 7.12 -1.00
CA ALA A 169 -10.22 6.76 -0.45
C ALA A 169 -9.88 5.32 -0.85
N ILE A 170 -8.77 5.12 -1.57
CA ILE A 170 -8.11 3.82 -1.62
C ILE A 170 -7.93 3.39 -0.16
N ASP A 171 -8.42 2.20 0.19
CA ASP A 171 -8.37 1.68 1.55
C ASP A 171 -6.93 1.23 1.90
N LEU A 172 -6.02 2.21 2.01
CA LEU A 172 -4.64 2.03 2.41
C LEU A 172 -4.50 2.36 3.89
N GLY A 173 -3.75 1.54 4.59
CA GLY A 173 -3.42 1.74 6.00
C GLY A 173 -1.94 1.48 6.27
N VAL A 174 -1.52 1.60 7.52
CA VAL A 174 -0.20 1.18 7.98
C VAL A 174 0.02 -0.30 7.64
N GLY A 175 1.18 -0.65 7.10
CA GLY A 175 1.50 -1.98 6.59
C GLY A 175 1.08 -2.23 5.14
N SER A 176 0.31 -1.34 4.50
CA SER A 176 0.01 -1.47 3.06
C SER A 176 1.27 -1.36 2.23
N ARG A 177 1.36 -2.16 1.17
CA ARG A 177 2.49 -2.22 0.24
C ARG A 177 2.05 -1.77 -1.15
N LEU A 178 2.87 -0.96 -1.80
CA LEU A 178 2.69 -0.53 -3.19
C LEU A 178 4.02 -0.57 -3.94
N PRO A 179 4.00 -0.83 -5.27
CA PRO A 179 5.21 -0.84 -6.08
C PRO A 179 5.95 0.50 -6.03
N ALA A 180 7.26 0.47 -5.75
CA ALA A 180 8.05 1.69 -5.63
C ALA A 180 8.16 2.45 -6.97
N PHE A 181 8.27 1.76 -8.09
CA PHE A 181 8.56 2.36 -9.40
C PHE A 181 7.46 3.30 -9.93
N CYS A 182 6.21 3.11 -9.54
CA CYS A 182 5.04 3.87 -10.01
C CYS A 182 4.32 4.65 -8.89
N THR A 183 5.00 4.89 -7.76
CA THR A 183 4.52 5.72 -6.64
C THR A 183 5.47 6.88 -6.38
N SER A 184 4.95 8.03 -5.92
CA SER A 184 5.78 9.20 -5.66
C SER A 184 6.79 8.96 -4.53
N MET A 185 6.38 8.33 -3.43
CA MET A 185 7.30 7.96 -2.34
C MET A 185 8.35 6.96 -2.81
N GLY A 186 7.93 5.95 -3.58
CA GLY A 186 8.86 4.97 -4.11
C GLY A 186 9.91 5.57 -5.03
N ARG A 187 9.54 6.52 -5.90
CA ARG A 187 10.52 7.22 -6.75
C ARG A 187 11.50 8.08 -5.96
N VAL A 188 11.04 8.74 -4.90
CA VAL A 188 11.93 9.48 -4.00
C VAL A 188 12.92 8.52 -3.34
N LEU A 189 12.45 7.38 -2.83
CA LEU A 189 13.30 6.40 -2.16
C LEU A 189 14.27 5.72 -3.13
N LEU A 190 13.80 5.27 -4.30
CA LEU A 190 14.65 4.68 -5.34
C LEU A 190 15.72 5.65 -5.86
N ALA A 191 15.35 6.93 -6.07
CA ALA A 191 16.27 7.94 -6.58
C ALA A 191 17.44 8.23 -5.63
N ASN A 192 17.30 7.91 -4.35
CA ASN A 192 18.32 8.14 -3.32
C ASN A 192 19.09 6.86 -2.93
N LEU A 193 18.85 5.74 -3.60
CA LEU A 193 19.67 4.54 -3.41
C LEU A 193 21.08 4.75 -3.98
N PRO A 194 22.08 4.05 -3.40
CA PRO A 194 23.39 3.92 -4.04
C PRO A 194 23.24 3.39 -5.48
N PRO A 195 24.09 3.82 -6.42
CA PRO A 195 23.93 3.46 -7.84
C PRO A 195 23.82 1.95 -8.09
N ASP A 196 24.64 1.14 -7.45
CA ASP A 196 24.64 -0.33 -7.63
C ASP A 196 23.35 -0.97 -7.09
N GLU A 197 22.85 -0.49 -5.95
CA GLU A 197 21.57 -0.94 -5.39
C GLU A 197 20.40 -0.54 -6.27
N LEU A 198 20.41 0.68 -6.83
CA LEU A 198 19.39 1.14 -7.77
C LEU A 198 19.34 0.25 -9.01
N GLU A 199 20.49 -0.04 -9.64
CA GLU A 199 20.55 -0.91 -10.82
C GLU A 199 20.09 -2.34 -10.49
N SER A 200 20.50 -2.88 -9.35
CA SER A 200 19.99 -4.17 -8.86
C SER A 200 18.46 -4.16 -8.67
N CYS A 201 17.90 -3.09 -8.12
CA CYS A 201 16.45 -2.93 -7.98
C CYS A 201 15.76 -2.84 -9.36
N LEU A 202 16.27 -1.99 -10.26
CA LEU A 202 15.70 -1.81 -11.60
C LEU A 202 15.67 -3.10 -12.41
N ALA A 203 16.70 -3.94 -12.29
CA ALA A 203 16.77 -5.24 -12.97
C ALA A 203 15.69 -6.23 -12.47
N ARG A 204 15.23 -6.09 -11.24
CA ARG A 204 14.26 -7.01 -10.61
C ARG A 204 12.81 -6.50 -10.66
N ILE A 205 12.58 -5.22 -10.99
CA ILE A 205 11.23 -4.65 -11.06
C ILE A 205 10.43 -5.35 -12.18
N PRO A 206 9.24 -5.90 -11.89
CA PRO A 206 8.41 -6.57 -12.90
C PRO A 206 7.73 -5.61 -13.87
N PHE A 207 7.85 -4.29 -13.67
CA PHE A 207 7.27 -3.23 -14.50
C PHE A 207 5.83 -3.48 -14.96
N THR A 208 4.97 -3.91 -14.04
CA THR A 208 3.55 -4.15 -14.31
C THR A 208 2.85 -2.88 -14.75
N ARG A 209 2.08 -2.96 -15.83
CA ARG A 209 1.27 -1.84 -16.33
C ARG A 209 -0.03 -1.75 -15.52
N TYR A 210 -0.19 -0.70 -14.73
CA TYR A 210 -1.41 -0.42 -13.96
C TYR A 210 -2.39 0.48 -14.74
N THR A 211 -1.84 1.43 -15.51
CA THR A 211 -2.60 2.33 -16.38
C THR A 211 -1.89 2.50 -17.71
N ASN A 212 -2.49 3.22 -18.64
CA ASN A 212 -1.82 3.60 -19.89
C ASN A 212 -0.68 4.62 -19.69
N ARG A 213 -0.57 5.22 -18.51
CA ARG A 213 0.48 6.19 -18.13
C ARG A 213 1.64 5.56 -17.38
N THR A 214 1.50 4.32 -16.92
CA THR A 214 2.56 3.62 -16.15
C THR A 214 3.86 3.53 -16.96
N ILE A 215 4.97 3.96 -16.37
CA ILE A 215 6.31 3.71 -16.91
C ILE A 215 6.63 2.23 -16.72
N VAL A 216 6.90 1.52 -17.81
CA VAL A 216 7.03 0.05 -17.83
C VAL A 216 8.41 -0.45 -18.26
N THR A 217 9.45 0.39 -18.18
CA THR A 217 10.85 -0.02 -18.47
C THR A 217 11.84 0.75 -17.60
N ALA A 218 12.95 0.11 -17.25
CA ALA A 218 14.04 0.72 -16.50
C ALA A 218 14.61 1.94 -17.24
N ASP A 219 14.78 1.86 -18.56
CA ASP A 219 15.36 2.94 -19.37
C ASP A 219 14.53 4.23 -19.34
N LYS A 220 13.20 4.10 -19.29
CA LYS A 220 12.30 5.25 -19.12
C LYS A 220 12.25 5.74 -17.68
N LEU A 221 12.45 4.87 -16.69
CA LEU A 221 12.41 5.24 -15.29
C LEU A 221 13.69 5.96 -14.84
N ARG A 222 14.89 5.53 -15.28
CA ARG A 222 16.19 6.14 -14.89
C ARG A 222 16.24 7.65 -15.04
N PRO A 223 15.90 8.25 -16.19
CA PRO A 223 15.94 9.72 -16.33
C PRO A 223 14.95 10.41 -15.38
N VAL A 224 13.80 9.80 -15.08
CA VAL A 224 12.86 10.31 -14.11
C VAL A 224 13.46 10.31 -12.70
N LEU A 225 14.09 9.21 -12.29
CA LEU A 225 14.75 9.13 -10.97
C LEU A 225 15.89 10.13 -10.83
N ARG A 226 16.71 10.34 -11.88
CA ARG A 226 17.73 11.41 -11.89
C ARG A 226 17.12 12.81 -11.69
N THR A 227 15.97 13.07 -12.31
CA THR A 227 15.25 14.32 -12.13
C THR A 227 14.68 14.46 -10.72
N VAL A 228 14.16 13.38 -10.13
CA VAL A 228 13.67 13.33 -8.76
C VAL A 228 14.81 13.64 -7.78
N LEU A 229 15.96 13.00 -7.95
CA LEU A 229 17.14 13.25 -7.11
C LEU A 229 17.57 14.72 -7.15
N ARG A 230 17.67 15.31 -8.34
CA ARG A 230 18.05 16.71 -8.53
C ARG A 230 17.05 17.69 -7.93
N ASN A 231 15.76 17.43 -8.08
CA ASN A 231 14.69 18.36 -7.66
C ASN A 231 14.33 18.18 -6.18
N GLY A 232 14.65 17.04 -5.57
CA GLY A 232 14.28 16.69 -4.19
C GLY A 232 12.79 16.40 -3.99
N TYR A 233 12.06 16.10 -5.05
CA TYR A 233 10.66 15.65 -4.99
C TYR A 233 10.29 14.78 -6.20
N ALA A 234 9.22 14.00 -6.07
CA ALA A 234 8.61 13.26 -7.16
C ALA A 234 7.12 13.61 -7.28
N ILE A 235 6.64 13.77 -8.51
CA ILE A 235 5.21 13.76 -8.85
C ILE A 235 4.95 12.52 -9.70
N VAL A 236 3.89 11.78 -9.35
CA VAL A 236 3.37 10.66 -10.13
C VAL A 236 1.92 10.97 -10.51
N ASP A 237 1.65 11.00 -11.82
CA ASP A 237 0.37 11.39 -12.37
C ASP A 237 -0.33 10.20 -13.01
N GLN A 238 -1.24 9.59 -12.27
CA GLN A 238 -2.14 8.55 -12.75
C GLN A 238 -1.43 7.28 -13.28
N GLU A 239 -0.23 6.98 -12.77
CA GLU A 239 0.52 5.80 -13.20
C GLU A 239 0.12 4.52 -12.45
N LEU A 240 -0.17 4.61 -11.15
CA LEU A 240 -0.67 3.50 -10.35
C LEU A 240 -2.18 3.30 -10.54
N GLU A 241 -2.92 4.41 -10.63
CA GLU A 241 -4.38 4.43 -10.76
C GLU A 241 -4.81 5.69 -11.50
N LEU A 242 -5.77 5.53 -12.44
CA LEU A 242 -6.38 6.67 -13.13
C LEU A 242 -7.13 7.56 -12.13
N GLY A 243 -6.96 8.86 -12.25
CA GLY A 243 -7.54 9.84 -11.32
C GLY A 243 -6.68 10.11 -10.08
N LEU A 244 -5.64 9.31 -9.79
CA LEU A 244 -4.73 9.54 -8.67
C LEU A 244 -3.50 10.34 -9.12
N ARG A 245 -3.24 11.46 -8.50
CA ARG A 245 -1.98 12.21 -8.58
C ARG A 245 -1.36 12.31 -7.20
N SER A 246 -0.06 12.07 -7.09
CA SER A 246 0.64 12.13 -5.82
C SER A 246 1.99 12.86 -5.95
N MET A 247 2.37 13.53 -4.88
CA MET A 247 3.67 14.17 -4.72
C MET A 247 4.34 13.66 -3.45
N ALA A 248 5.67 13.49 -3.46
CA ALA A 248 6.44 13.08 -2.30
C ALA A 248 7.76 13.83 -2.22
N VAL A 249 8.26 13.95 -0.98
CA VAL A 249 9.60 14.46 -0.65
C VAL A 249 10.31 13.48 0.29
N PRO A 250 11.67 13.48 0.32
CA PRO A 250 12.43 12.64 1.24
C PRO A 250 12.31 13.14 2.69
N ILE A 251 12.37 12.21 3.63
CA ILE A 251 12.63 12.46 5.04
C ILE A 251 14.06 11.99 5.31
N LEU A 252 14.90 12.93 5.75
CA LEU A 252 16.30 12.67 6.01
C LEU A 252 16.53 12.45 7.51
N SER A 253 17.50 11.61 7.86
CA SER A 253 18.05 11.56 9.21
C SER A 253 18.91 12.81 9.49
N PRO A 254 19.27 13.08 10.74
CA PRO A 254 20.24 14.12 11.08
C PRO A 254 21.61 13.99 10.39
N SER A 255 21.97 12.75 9.99
CA SER A 255 23.20 12.47 9.21
C SER A 255 23.04 12.71 7.70
N GLY A 256 21.86 13.17 7.24
CA GLY A 256 21.56 13.41 5.83
C GLY A 256 21.20 12.18 5.02
N GLN A 257 21.08 11.02 5.65
CA GLN A 257 20.64 9.79 4.97
C GLN A 257 19.13 9.77 4.83
N ILE A 258 18.63 9.26 3.70
CA ILE A 258 17.19 9.08 3.53
C ILE A 258 16.69 7.89 4.38
N VAL A 259 15.67 8.13 5.19
CA VAL A 259 15.07 7.11 6.07
C VAL A 259 13.65 6.74 5.66
N ALA A 260 12.95 7.68 5.03
CA ALA A 260 11.56 7.51 4.59
C ALA A 260 11.22 8.56 3.53
N ALA A 261 9.98 8.51 3.03
CA ALA A 261 9.40 9.57 2.22
C ALA A 261 8.01 9.93 2.76
N VAL A 262 7.65 11.22 2.68
CA VAL A 262 6.29 11.71 2.99
C VAL A 262 5.61 12.15 1.70
N ASN A 263 4.33 11.83 1.57
CA ASN A 263 3.54 12.19 0.40
C ASN A 263 2.19 12.83 0.74
N VAL A 264 1.63 13.44 -0.31
CA VAL A 264 0.22 13.80 -0.42
C VAL A 264 -0.34 13.15 -1.68
N GLY A 265 -1.56 12.61 -1.58
CA GLY A 265 -2.31 12.04 -2.71
C GLY A 265 -3.60 12.81 -2.94
N ALA A 266 -3.86 13.24 -4.17
CA ALA A 266 -5.02 14.03 -4.57
C ALA A 266 -5.68 13.48 -5.83
N HIS A 267 -6.92 13.88 -6.09
CA HIS A 267 -7.61 13.56 -7.33
C HIS A 267 -7.09 14.45 -8.47
N ALA A 268 -6.60 13.84 -9.56
CA ALA A 268 -5.94 14.53 -10.67
C ALA A 268 -6.80 15.57 -11.40
N GLN A 269 -8.14 15.42 -11.36
CA GLN A 269 -9.08 16.40 -11.93
C GLN A 269 -9.25 17.64 -11.04
N ARG A 270 -8.98 17.50 -9.72
CA ARG A 270 -9.17 18.60 -8.77
C ARG A 270 -7.88 19.37 -8.52
N VAL A 271 -6.75 18.68 -8.48
CA VAL A 271 -5.44 19.26 -8.17
C VAL A 271 -4.50 19.06 -9.35
N SER A 272 -4.08 20.14 -9.97
CA SER A 272 -3.10 20.14 -11.06
C SER A 272 -1.67 19.88 -10.55
N SER A 273 -0.77 19.47 -11.44
CA SER A 273 0.66 19.34 -11.08
C SER A 273 1.28 20.67 -10.67
N GLN A 274 0.84 21.79 -11.29
CA GLN A 274 1.31 23.14 -10.92
C GLN A 274 0.85 23.53 -9.52
N GLU A 275 -0.37 23.21 -9.17
CA GLU A 275 -0.90 23.45 -7.83
C GLU A 275 -0.18 22.60 -6.77
N MET A 276 0.19 21.35 -7.09
CA MET A 276 1.06 20.56 -6.20
C MET A 276 2.41 21.24 -5.96
N LEU A 277 3.02 21.81 -7.01
CA LEU A 277 4.30 22.51 -6.88
C LEU A 277 4.17 23.79 -6.05
N ASN A 278 3.14 24.58 -6.30
CA ASN A 278 2.98 25.89 -5.67
C ASN A 278 2.50 25.80 -4.21
N ASN A 279 1.53 24.90 -3.94
CA ASN A 279 0.82 24.86 -2.66
C ASN A 279 1.25 23.67 -1.78
N PHE A 280 1.48 22.46 -2.37
CA PHE A 280 1.73 21.28 -1.57
C PHE A 280 3.22 21.02 -1.31
N LEU A 281 4.10 21.33 -2.26
CA LEU A 281 5.54 21.11 -2.09
C LEU A 281 6.14 21.86 -0.89
N PRO A 282 5.84 23.16 -0.66
CA PRO A 282 6.32 23.86 0.52
C PRO A 282 5.85 23.21 1.83
N GLN A 283 4.59 22.77 1.87
CA GLN A 283 3.99 22.10 3.04
C GLN A 283 4.64 20.74 3.30
N LEU A 284 4.84 19.94 2.25
CA LEU A 284 5.50 18.63 2.38
C LEU A 284 6.95 18.77 2.85
N ARG A 285 7.69 19.78 2.36
CA ARG A 285 9.05 20.05 2.82
C ARG A 285 9.07 20.45 4.30
N ALA A 286 8.13 21.27 4.74
CA ALA A 286 7.99 21.63 6.15
C ALA A 286 7.68 20.40 7.01
N ALA A 287 6.76 19.53 6.57
CA ALA A 287 6.46 18.27 7.24
C ALA A 287 7.69 17.35 7.33
N ALA A 288 8.45 17.22 6.24
CA ALA A 288 9.66 16.39 6.22
C ALA A 288 10.75 16.92 7.17
N GLN A 289 10.92 18.23 7.25
CA GLN A 289 11.85 18.86 8.19
C GLN A 289 11.45 18.62 9.65
N GLU A 290 10.17 18.78 9.96
CA GLU A 290 9.66 18.53 11.30
C GLU A 290 9.82 17.05 11.70
N LEU A 291 9.54 16.12 10.78
CA LEU A 291 9.77 14.68 10.97
C LEU A 291 11.26 14.37 11.17
N CYS A 292 12.16 15.01 10.44
CA CYS A 292 13.61 14.87 10.61
C CYS A 292 14.06 15.27 12.03
N MET A 293 13.52 16.36 12.59
CA MET A 293 13.86 16.80 13.94
C MET A 293 13.48 15.82 15.04
N LEU A 294 12.51 14.95 14.80
CA LEU A 294 12.05 13.91 15.74
C LEU A 294 12.87 12.63 15.66
N LEU A 295 13.80 12.52 14.71
CA LEU A 295 14.71 11.39 14.53
C LEU A 295 16.05 11.52 15.29
N ARG A 296 16.14 12.47 16.18
CA ARG A 296 17.33 12.73 17.02
C ARG A 296 17.50 11.70 18.12
#